data_74dbcdc64ce848452d4897ba68024826
#
_entry.id   74dbcdc64ce848452d4897ba68024826
#
_cell.length_a   1.000
_cell.length_b   1.000
_cell.length_c   1.000
_cell.angle_alpha   90.00
_cell.angle_beta   90.00
_cell.angle_gamma   90.00
#
_symmetry.space_group_name_H-M   'P 1'
#
loop_
_entity.id
_entity.type
_entity.pdbx_description
1 polymer ?
#
loop_
_entity_poly.entity_id
_entity_poly.type
_entity_poly.pdbx_seq_one_letter_code
_entity_poly.pdbx_strand_id
1 'polypeptide(L)'
;RYLPRAASTRGVVGWTTLGAALPTVVLVFFGILLVGSADESLSEAIGADPIGALTTLLPTWFLIPFALVAILGLIGGIVMDIYSSGLSLLATGVPVSRPVATAIDGTITTVGTIVVVFFADSFLTPFTAFLTTLGVVIAAWGGVMLADIALRRKDYDEPSLFTPSGRYGSVNWGAVASLIVGSLVGWGLVVNANASWLSWQGYLLGPLGGREGDWAGANIGILLAMVVGFVGYWLTSARRVRTQEKLASRTYAQGVEEGER
;
A
#
# COMPACT_ATOMS: atom_id res chain seq x y z
N ARG A 1 6.82 1.21 -18.36
CA ARG A 1 7.58 0.32 -19.26
C ARG A 1 6.68 -0.42 -20.25
N TYR A 2 5.43 -0.71 -19.86
CA TYR A 2 4.47 -1.45 -20.70
C TYR A 2 3.46 -0.55 -21.42
N LEU A 3 3.45 0.75 -21.15
CA LEU A 3 2.55 1.69 -21.79
C LEU A 3 3.22 2.33 -23.03
N PRO A 4 2.49 2.50 -24.15
CA PRO A 4 2.96 3.28 -25.29
C PRO A 4 3.23 4.72 -24.86
N ARG A 5 4.27 5.35 -25.42
CA ARG A 5 4.59 6.77 -25.15
C ARG A 5 3.46 7.74 -25.51
N ALA A 6 2.58 7.33 -26.43
CA ALA A 6 1.42 8.09 -26.87
C ALA A 6 0.16 7.87 -26.00
N ALA A 7 0.23 7.08 -24.93
CA ALA A 7 -0.93 6.83 -24.09
C ALA A 7 -1.38 8.10 -23.35
N SER A 8 -2.68 8.41 -23.41
CA SER A 8 -3.20 9.58 -22.73
C SER A 8 -3.23 9.33 -21.21
N THR A 9 -2.73 10.26 -20.42
CA THR A 9 -2.73 10.18 -18.94
C THR A 9 -4.13 9.93 -18.38
N ARG A 10 -5.15 10.61 -18.91
CA ARG A 10 -6.54 10.43 -18.48
C ARG A 10 -7.06 9.02 -18.76
N GLY A 11 -6.73 8.47 -19.93
CA GLY A 11 -7.09 7.09 -20.28
C GLY A 11 -6.41 6.08 -19.36
N VAL A 12 -5.11 6.23 -19.14
CA VAL A 12 -4.35 5.34 -18.23
C VAL A 12 -4.94 5.38 -16.81
N VAL A 13 -5.10 6.57 -16.24
CA VAL A 13 -5.66 6.72 -14.90
C VAL A 13 -7.09 6.15 -14.84
N GLY A 14 -7.94 6.49 -15.81
CA GLY A 14 -9.33 6.03 -15.82
C GLY A 14 -9.46 4.51 -15.90
N TRP A 15 -8.76 3.87 -16.84
CA TRP A 15 -8.82 2.41 -16.99
C TRP A 15 -8.14 1.67 -15.83
N THR A 16 -7.05 2.18 -15.28
CA THR A 16 -6.39 1.57 -14.11
C THR A 16 -7.29 1.68 -12.89
N THR A 17 -7.89 2.85 -12.66
CA THR A 17 -8.82 3.05 -11.53
C THR A 17 -10.05 2.16 -11.68
N LEU A 18 -10.66 2.10 -12.86
CA LEU A 18 -11.81 1.23 -13.11
C LEU A 18 -11.45 -0.25 -12.90
N GLY A 19 -10.32 -0.69 -13.46
CA GLY A 19 -9.89 -2.09 -13.35
C GLY A 19 -9.53 -2.52 -11.93
N ALA A 20 -9.03 -1.61 -11.10
CA ALA A 20 -8.71 -1.88 -9.70
C ALA A 20 -9.94 -1.70 -8.78
N ALA A 21 -10.71 -0.63 -8.96
CA ALA A 21 -11.80 -0.30 -8.06
C ALA A 21 -13.06 -1.15 -8.30
N LEU A 22 -13.43 -1.41 -9.55
CA LEU A 22 -14.69 -2.12 -9.86
C LEU A 22 -14.76 -3.52 -9.26
N PRO A 23 -13.77 -4.41 -9.47
CA PRO A 23 -13.79 -5.73 -8.84
C PRO A 23 -13.81 -5.64 -7.32
N THR A 24 -13.02 -4.74 -6.74
CA THR A 24 -12.94 -4.55 -5.29
C THR A 24 -14.28 -4.11 -4.71
N VAL A 25 -14.94 -3.11 -5.30
CA VAL A 25 -16.25 -2.63 -4.86
C VAL A 25 -17.31 -3.73 -4.95
N VAL A 26 -17.32 -4.49 -6.05
CA VAL A 26 -18.26 -5.61 -6.23
C VAL A 26 -18.03 -6.68 -5.16
N LEU A 27 -16.78 -7.06 -4.91
CA LEU A 27 -16.46 -8.08 -3.89
C LEU A 27 -16.81 -7.60 -2.48
N VAL A 28 -16.50 -6.33 -2.14
CA VAL A 28 -16.87 -5.74 -0.85
C VAL A 28 -18.39 -5.72 -0.68
N PHE A 29 -19.15 -5.36 -1.71
CA PHE A 29 -20.61 -5.38 -1.67
C PHE A 29 -21.16 -6.78 -1.37
N PHE A 30 -20.68 -7.81 -2.07
CA PHE A 30 -21.07 -9.19 -1.78
C PHE A 30 -20.59 -9.65 -0.40
N GLY A 31 -19.40 -9.25 0.05
CA GLY A 31 -18.91 -9.54 1.39
C GLY A 31 -19.79 -8.95 2.48
N ILE A 32 -20.25 -7.70 2.32
CA ILE A 32 -21.19 -7.06 3.26
C ILE A 32 -22.53 -7.80 3.29
N LEU A 33 -23.06 -8.19 2.14
CA LEU A 33 -24.30 -8.96 2.07
C LEU A 33 -24.14 -10.31 2.77
N LEU A 34 -23.03 -11.01 2.56
CA LEU A 34 -22.76 -12.31 3.18
C LEU A 34 -22.69 -12.17 4.71
N VAL A 35 -21.87 -11.25 5.22
CA VAL A 35 -21.72 -11.05 6.66
C VAL A 35 -23.01 -10.53 7.29
N GLY A 36 -23.74 -9.63 6.61
CA GLY A 36 -25.02 -9.11 7.08
C GLY A 36 -26.15 -10.13 7.11
N SER A 37 -26.03 -11.25 6.36
CA SER A 37 -26.98 -12.38 6.36
C SER A 37 -26.48 -13.58 7.16
N ALA A 38 -25.24 -13.56 7.64
CA ALA A 38 -24.62 -14.65 8.39
C ALA A 38 -25.18 -14.71 9.82
N ASP A 39 -25.36 -15.89 10.33
CA ASP A 39 -25.56 -16.14 11.76
C ASP A 39 -24.21 -16.04 12.52
N GLU A 40 -24.28 -16.11 13.85
CA GLU A 40 -23.10 -15.97 14.70
C GLU A 40 -22.06 -17.07 14.40
N SER A 41 -22.50 -18.29 14.14
CA SER A 41 -21.64 -19.45 13.87
C SER A 41 -20.87 -19.30 12.55
N LEU A 42 -21.52 -18.79 11.51
CA LEU A 42 -20.87 -18.52 10.22
C LEU A 42 -19.92 -17.32 10.31
N SER A 43 -20.27 -16.31 11.08
CA SER A 43 -19.41 -15.13 11.30
C SER A 43 -18.12 -15.53 12.02
N GLU A 44 -18.19 -16.38 13.05
CA GLU A 44 -17.02 -16.92 13.74
C GLU A 44 -16.16 -17.81 12.79
N ALA A 45 -16.79 -18.67 12.02
CA ALA A 45 -16.10 -19.52 11.04
C ALA A 45 -15.37 -18.67 9.97
N ILE A 46 -15.99 -17.61 9.46
CA ILE A 46 -15.36 -16.66 8.52
C ILE A 46 -14.16 -15.98 9.19
N GLY A 47 -14.26 -15.65 10.48
CA GLY A 47 -13.16 -15.07 11.25
C GLY A 47 -11.95 -16.01 11.39
N ALA A 48 -12.20 -17.29 11.57
CA ALA A 48 -11.16 -18.31 11.73
C ALA A 48 -10.53 -18.73 10.39
N ASP A 49 -11.36 -19.12 9.42
CA ASP A 49 -10.97 -19.57 8.08
C ASP A 49 -11.99 -19.08 7.04
N PRO A 50 -11.73 -17.92 6.39
CA PRO A 50 -12.68 -17.35 5.43
C PRO A 50 -13.01 -18.25 4.24
N ILE A 51 -12.04 -19.02 3.73
CA ILE A 51 -12.24 -19.89 2.57
C ILE A 51 -12.97 -21.15 2.98
N GLY A 52 -12.58 -21.77 4.08
CA GLY A 52 -13.24 -22.96 4.63
C GLY A 52 -14.69 -22.67 5.01
N ALA A 53 -14.97 -21.53 5.64
CA ALA A 53 -16.33 -21.14 5.98
C ALA A 53 -17.26 -21.04 4.77
N LEU A 54 -16.78 -20.53 3.63
CA LEU A 54 -17.56 -20.47 2.40
C LEU A 54 -17.93 -21.87 1.88
N THR A 55 -17.12 -22.89 2.17
CA THR A 55 -17.44 -24.26 1.73
C THR A 55 -18.68 -24.84 2.42
N THR A 56 -19.02 -24.34 3.61
CA THR A 56 -20.22 -24.79 4.35
C THR A 56 -21.53 -24.33 3.70
N LEU A 57 -21.47 -23.27 2.91
CA LEU A 57 -22.61 -22.71 2.19
C LEU A 57 -22.84 -23.37 0.82
N LEU A 58 -21.89 -24.18 0.36
CA LEU A 58 -21.90 -24.72 -0.99
C LEU A 58 -22.41 -26.16 -0.99
N PRO A 59 -23.19 -26.57 -2.03
CA PRO A 59 -23.57 -27.97 -2.18
C PRO A 59 -22.33 -28.83 -2.44
N THR A 60 -22.36 -30.07 -1.92
CA THR A 60 -21.21 -30.99 -1.93
C THR A 60 -20.60 -31.19 -3.32
N TRP A 61 -21.42 -31.23 -4.39
CA TRP A 61 -20.92 -31.39 -5.75
C TRP A 61 -20.12 -30.21 -6.25
N PHE A 62 -20.34 -28.98 -5.69
CA PHE A 62 -19.66 -27.77 -6.10
C PHE A 62 -18.34 -27.56 -5.36
N LEU A 63 -18.06 -28.27 -4.29
CA LEU A 63 -16.83 -28.15 -3.52
C LEU A 63 -15.56 -28.37 -4.35
N ILE A 64 -15.60 -29.36 -5.27
CA ILE A 64 -14.44 -29.65 -6.14
C ILE A 64 -14.18 -28.50 -7.13
N PRO A 65 -15.12 -28.02 -7.93
CA PRO A 65 -14.91 -26.85 -8.78
C PRO A 65 -14.51 -25.61 -8.00
N PHE A 66 -15.11 -25.36 -6.83
CA PHE A 66 -14.76 -24.25 -5.97
C PHE A 66 -13.30 -24.33 -5.50
N ALA A 67 -12.87 -25.48 -4.98
CA ALA A 67 -11.49 -25.68 -4.52
C ALA A 67 -10.49 -25.50 -5.67
N LEU A 68 -10.77 -26.03 -6.86
CA LEU A 68 -9.90 -25.83 -8.03
C LEU A 68 -9.75 -24.35 -8.40
N VAL A 69 -10.86 -23.61 -8.47
CA VAL A 69 -10.83 -22.18 -8.79
C VAL A 69 -10.09 -21.40 -7.71
N ALA A 70 -10.34 -21.68 -6.43
CA ALA A 70 -9.67 -21.04 -5.31
C ALA A 70 -8.15 -21.28 -5.34
N ILE A 71 -7.73 -22.55 -5.50
CA ILE A 71 -6.30 -22.91 -5.56
C ILE A 71 -5.62 -22.26 -6.76
N LEU A 72 -6.19 -22.34 -7.95
CA LEU A 72 -5.61 -21.75 -9.16
C LEU A 72 -5.54 -20.22 -9.07
N GLY A 73 -6.56 -19.58 -8.50
CA GLY A 73 -6.60 -18.14 -8.27
C GLY A 73 -5.51 -17.69 -7.29
N LEU A 74 -5.36 -18.40 -6.16
CA LEU A 74 -4.33 -18.13 -5.16
C LEU A 74 -2.92 -18.34 -5.71
N ILE A 75 -2.69 -19.44 -6.45
CA ILE A 75 -1.39 -19.69 -7.11
C ILE A 75 -1.07 -18.56 -8.09
N GLY A 76 -2.04 -18.15 -8.91
CA GLY A 76 -1.86 -17.03 -9.84
C GLY A 76 -1.49 -15.72 -9.12
N GLY A 77 -2.17 -15.41 -8.01
CA GLY A 77 -1.85 -14.27 -7.14
C GLY A 77 -0.43 -14.34 -6.59
N ILE A 78 -0.08 -15.46 -5.96
CA ILE A 78 1.26 -15.67 -5.37
C ILE A 78 2.38 -15.50 -6.39
N VAL A 79 2.23 -16.02 -7.60
CA VAL A 79 3.23 -15.87 -8.67
C VAL A 79 3.43 -14.39 -9.03
N MET A 80 2.35 -13.63 -9.15
CA MET A 80 2.43 -12.19 -9.44
C MET A 80 3.03 -11.40 -8.28
N ASP A 81 2.69 -11.73 -7.05
CA ASP A 81 3.20 -11.08 -5.84
C ASP A 81 4.69 -11.32 -5.67
N ILE A 82 5.16 -12.55 -5.77
CA ILE A 82 6.60 -12.90 -5.68
C ILE A 82 7.38 -12.22 -6.80
N TYR A 83 6.82 -12.15 -8.02
CA TYR A 83 7.47 -11.44 -9.13
C TYR A 83 7.59 -9.94 -8.85
N SER A 84 6.53 -9.31 -8.37
CA SER A 84 6.48 -7.88 -8.06
C SER A 84 7.38 -7.52 -6.87
N SER A 85 7.32 -8.31 -5.80
CA SER A 85 8.11 -8.14 -4.58
C SER A 85 9.61 -8.29 -4.87
N GLY A 86 10.01 -9.32 -5.63
CA GLY A 86 11.39 -9.49 -6.07
C GLY A 86 11.93 -8.30 -6.87
N LEU A 87 11.11 -7.71 -7.77
CA LEU A 87 11.49 -6.49 -8.49
C LEU A 87 11.60 -5.28 -7.56
N SER A 88 10.70 -5.16 -6.59
CA SER A 88 10.71 -4.07 -5.61
C SER A 88 11.96 -4.12 -4.74
N LEU A 89 12.36 -5.31 -4.29
CA LEU A 89 13.60 -5.50 -3.52
C LEU A 89 14.84 -5.08 -4.33
N LEU A 90 14.91 -5.44 -5.61
CA LEU A 90 15.99 -5.00 -6.48
C LEU A 90 15.99 -3.48 -6.70
N ALA A 91 14.82 -2.86 -6.77
CA ALA A 91 14.68 -1.42 -6.94
C ALA A 91 15.18 -0.62 -5.72
N THR A 92 15.27 -1.23 -4.53
CA THR A 92 15.88 -0.59 -3.35
C THR A 92 17.40 -0.49 -3.43
N GLY A 93 18.03 -1.07 -4.46
CA GLY A 93 19.48 -1.03 -4.65
C GLY A 93 20.25 -2.12 -3.88
N VAL A 94 19.56 -3.10 -3.31
CA VAL A 94 20.18 -4.26 -2.66
C VAL A 94 20.92 -5.09 -3.73
N PRO A 95 22.22 -5.36 -3.58
CA PRO A 95 23.03 -6.04 -4.61
C PRO A 95 22.84 -7.56 -4.56
N VAL A 96 21.62 -8.02 -4.85
CA VAL A 96 21.28 -9.45 -4.93
C VAL A 96 20.78 -9.80 -6.34
N SER A 97 20.96 -11.04 -6.75
CA SER A 97 20.41 -11.52 -8.02
C SER A 97 18.88 -11.69 -7.91
N ARG A 98 18.16 -11.63 -9.04
CA ARG A 98 16.71 -11.84 -9.09
C ARG A 98 16.25 -13.13 -8.40
N PRO A 99 16.86 -14.30 -8.68
CA PRO A 99 16.46 -15.53 -8.02
C PRO A 99 16.62 -15.50 -6.50
N VAL A 100 17.68 -14.82 -6.01
CA VAL A 100 17.90 -14.66 -4.56
C VAL A 100 16.84 -13.75 -3.94
N ALA A 101 16.51 -12.63 -4.58
CA ALA A 101 15.44 -11.74 -4.12
C ALA A 101 14.10 -12.50 -4.01
N THR A 102 13.74 -13.26 -5.04
CA THR A 102 12.55 -14.11 -5.07
C THR A 102 12.58 -15.20 -4.00
N ALA A 103 13.73 -15.82 -3.76
CA ALA A 103 13.87 -16.84 -2.73
C ALA A 103 13.74 -16.27 -1.32
N ILE A 104 14.26 -15.08 -1.06
CA ILE A 104 14.07 -14.36 0.22
C ILE A 104 12.58 -14.12 0.47
N ASP A 105 11.89 -13.55 -0.50
CA ASP A 105 10.45 -13.27 -0.39
C ASP A 105 9.64 -14.55 -0.20
N GLY A 106 9.87 -15.56 -1.01
CA GLY A 106 9.21 -16.86 -0.89
C GLY A 106 9.47 -17.54 0.46
N THR A 107 10.68 -17.39 1.03
CA THR A 107 11.01 -17.91 2.36
C THR A 107 10.22 -17.17 3.44
N ILE A 108 10.19 -15.82 3.40
CA ILE A 108 9.43 -15.00 4.36
C ILE A 108 7.94 -15.36 4.31
N THR A 109 7.38 -15.47 3.10
CA THR A 109 5.98 -15.84 2.89
C THR A 109 5.69 -17.23 3.42
N THR A 110 6.55 -18.21 3.14
CA THR A 110 6.38 -19.60 3.63
C THR A 110 6.43 -19.65 5.16
N VAL A 111 7.42 -19.01 5.78
CA VAL A 111 7.53 -18.97 7.26
C VAL A 111 6.33 -18.27 7.86
N GLY A 112 5.91 -17.12 7.29
CA GLY A 112 4.72 -16.41 7.75
C GLY A 112 3.45 -17.26 7.65
N THR A 113 3.28 -18.00 6.55
CA THR A 113 2.16 -18.93 6.37
C THR A 113 2.17 -20.04 7.42
N ILE A 114 3.33 -20.66 7.67
CA ILE A 114 3.46 -21.70 8.70
C ILE A 114 3.07 -21.14 10.08
N VAL A 115 3.54 -19.93 10.42
CA VAL A 115 3.20 -19.30 11.70
C VAL A 115 1.70 -19.05 11.81
N VAL A 116 1.07 -18.49 10.78
CA VAL A 116 -0.37 -18.19 10.82
C VAL A 116 -1.21 -19.48 10.84
N VAL A 117 -0.87 -20.48 10.04
CA VAL A 117 -1.68 -21.70 9.92
C VAL A 117 -1.56 -22.60 11.15
N PHE A 118 -0.38 -22.68 11.78
CA PHE A 118 -0.14 -23.65 12.85
C PHE A 118 -0.10 -23.04 14.25
N PHE A 119 0.07 -21.72 14.39
CA PHE A 119 0.27 -21.07 15.69
C PHE A 119 -0.67 -19.90 15.97
N ALA A 120 -1.48 -19.47 14.99
CA ALA A 120 -2.49 -18.44 15.23
C ALA A 120 -3.87 -19.04 15.43
N ASP A 121 -4.62 -18.50 16.39
CA ASP A 121 -5.99 -18.94 16.70
C ASP A 121 -7.00 -18.55 15.60
N SER A 122 -6.68 -17.54 14.81
CA SER A 122 -7.48 -17.11 13.67
C SER A 122 -6.61 -16.50 12.57
N PHE A 123 -7.08 -16.57 11.32
CA PHE A 123 -6.40 -15.92 10.19
C PHE A 123 -6.61 -14.40 10.21
N LEU A 124 -7.83 -13.92 10.45
CA LEU A 124 -8.17 -12.50 10.30
C LEU A 124 -7.47 -11.61 11.32
N THR A 125 -7.25 -12.07 12.54
CA THR A 125 -6.64 -11.27 13.61
C THR A 125 -5.22 -10.80 13.26
N PRO A 126 -4.24 -11.68 12.98
CA PRO A 126 -2.90 -11.25 12.59
C PRO A 126 -2.89 -10.52 11.24
N PHE A 127 -3.76 -10.92 10.31
CA PHE A 127 -3.85 -10.31 8.98
C PHE A 127 -4.34 -8.87 9.06
N THR A 128 -5.44 -8.59 9.75
CA THR A 128 -5.96 -7.22 9.91
C THR A 128 -5.01 -6.34 10.72
N ALA A 129 -4.39 -6.88 11.77
CA ALA A 129 -3.40 -6.16 12.56
C ALA A 129 -2.19 -5.73 11.71
N PHE A 130 -1.69 -6.64 10.89
CA PHE A 130 -0.60 -6.36 9.94
C PHE A 130 -1.01 -5.32 8.89
N LEU A 131 -2.16 -5.51 8.23
CA LEU A 131 -2.65 -4.57 7.21
C LEU A 131 -2.88 -3.17 7.78
N THR A 132 -3.49 -3.05 8.95
CA THR A 132 -3.75 -1.76 9.58
C THR A 132 -2.44 -1.06 9.92
N THR A 133 -1.50 -1.77 10.50
CA THR A 133 -0.21 -1.20 10.91
C THR A 133 0.62 -0.72 9.72
N LEU A 134 0.73 -1.52 8.67
CA LEU A 134 1.42 -1.14 7.43
C LEU A 134 0.62 -0.13 6.62
N GLY A 135 -0.70 -0.26 6.60
CA GLY A 135 -1.60 0.64 5.87
C GLY A 135 -1.42 2.10 6.26
N VAL A 136 -1.15 2.38 7.53
CA VAL A 136 -0.83 3.73 8.01
C VAL A 136 0.42 4.29 7.33
N VAL A 137 1.51 3.51 7.29
CA VAL A 137 2.78 3.96 6.68
C VAL A 137 2.63 4.15 5.17
N ILE A 138 1.96 3.20 4.51
CA ILE A 138 1.67 3.26 3.07
C ILE A 138 0.78 4.46 2.74
N ALA A 139 -0.22 4.76 3.57
CA ALA A 139 -1.08 5.92 3.40
C ALA A 139 -0.30 7.24 3.56
N ALA A 140 0.57 7.34 4.57
CA ALA A 140 1.44 8.50 4.75
C ALA A 140 2.38 8.70 3.55
N TRP A 141 3.01 7.63 3.07
CA TRP A 141 3.83 7.63 1.86
C TRP A 141 3.02 8.03 0.62
N GLY A 142 1.82 7.46 0.47
CA GLY A 142 0.89 7.83 -0.62
C GLY A 142 0.55 9.31 -0.61
N GLY A 143 0.31 9.89 0.57
CA GLY A 143 0.10 11.33 0.74
C GLY A 143 1.29 12.17 0.29
N VAL A 144 2.51 11.80 0.69
CA VAL A 144 3.75 12.44 0.24
C VAL A 144 3.90 12.38 -1.28
N MET A 145 3.65 11.20 -1.87
CA MET A 145 3.76 10.99 -3.32
C MET A 145 2.72 11.80 -4.11
N LEU A 146 1.47 11.82 -3.64
CA LEU A 146 0.40 12.62 -4.24
C LEU A 146 0.73 14.12 -4.19
N ALA A 147 1.30 14.61 -3.09
CA ALA A 147 1.71 16.00 -2.98
C ALA A 147 2.86 16.33 -3.93
N ASP A 148 3.84 15.42 -4.09
CA ASP A 148 4.94 15.62 -5.04
C ASP A 148 4.42 15.68 -6.49
N ILE A 149 3.55 14.76 -6.86
CA ILE A 149 2.90 14.75 -8.20
C ILE A 149 2.09 16.04 -8.42
N ALA A 150 1.33 16.49 -7.42
CA ALA A 150 0.52 17.70 -7.52
C ALA A 150 1.35 19.00 -7.62
N LEU A 151 2.54 19.01 -7.00
CA LEU A 151 3.46 20.14 -7.06
C LEU A 151 4.26 20.21 -8.35
N ARG A 152 4.53 19.08 -8.99
CA ARG A 152 5.33 19.01 -10.21
C ARG A 152 4.49 19.32 -11.45
N ARG A 153 5.09 20.13 -12.32
CA ARG A 153 4.52 20.50 -13.65
C ARG A 153 5.33 19.92 -14.80
N LYS A 154 6.52 19.38 -14.51
CA LYS A 154 7.44 18.81 -15.49
C LYS A 154 7.80 17.39 -15.10
N ASP A 155 8.06 16.57 -16.11
CA ASP A 155 8.54 15.21 -15.92
C ASP A 155 9.86 15.16 -15.15
N TYR A 156 10.12 14.03 -14.51
CA TYR A 156 11.39 13.80 -13.87
C TYR A 156 12.49 13.63 -14.90
N ASP A 157 13.64 14.20 -14.61
CA ASP A 157 14.87 13.96 -15.35
C ASP A 157 15.51 12.66 -14.83
N GLU A 158 15.29 11.57 -15.58
CA GLU A 158 15.75 10.24 -15.19
C GLU A 158 17.26 10.18 -14.84
N PRO A 159 18.19 10.75 -15.63
CA PRO A 159 19.61 10.73 -15.28
C PRO A 159 19.92 11.38 -13.92
N SER A 160 19.23 12.47 -13.61
CA SER A 160 19.43 13.19 -12.33
C SER A 160 18.86 12.45 -11.12
N LEU A 161 17.91 11.53 -11.30
CA LEU A 161 17.36 10.71 -10.21
C LEU A 161 18.40 9.73 -9.65
N PHE A 162 19.30 9.22 -10.50
CA PHE A 162 20.31 8.24 -10.11
C PHE A 162 21.65 8.87 -9.74
N THR A 163 21.74 10.19 -9.76
CA THR A 163 22.99 10.92 -9.44
C THR A 163 22.86 11.58 -8.06
N PRO A 164 23.59 11.16 -7.02
CA PRO A 164 23.49 11.73 -5.67
C PRO A 164 23.76 13.24 -5.60
N SER A 165 24.64 13.74 -6.45
CA SER A 165 24.95 15.18 -6.61
C SER A 165 24.03 15.89 -7.60
N GLY A 166 23.04 15.18 -8.17
CA GLY A 166 22.09 15.72 -9.13
C GLY A 166 21.11 16.71 -8.50
N ARG A 167 20.26 17.29 -9.36
CA ARG A 167 19.29 18.33 -8.95
C ARG A 167 18.31 17.88 -7.86
N TYR A 168 18.07 16.57 -7.71
CA TYR A 168 17.17 16.02 -6.69
C TYR A 168 17.87 15.78 -5.34
N GLY A 169 19.21 15.62 -5.35
CA GLY A 169 20.00 15.25 -4.17
C GLY A 169 19.71 13.82 -3.69
N SER A 170 20.44 13.37 -2.68
CA SER A 170 20.33 12.01 -2.17
C SER A 170 19.12 11.77 -1.27
N VAL A 171 18.72 12.75 -0.46
CA VAL A 171 17.60 12.63 0.49
C VAL A 171 16.76 13.91 0.54
N ASN A 172 15.45 13.74 0.53
CA ASN A 172 14.52 14.82 0.84
C ASN A 172 14.03 14.68 2.30
N TRP A 173 14.73 15.37 3.21
CA TRP A 173 14.39 15.32 4.65
C TRP A 173 12.99 15.82 4.95
N GLY A 174 12.43 16.74 4.14
CA GLY A 174 11.04 17.16 4.27
C GLY A 174 10.06 16.02 3.97
N ALA A 175 10.34 15.19 2.96
CA ALA A 175 9.56 14.01 2.66
C ALA A 175 9.64 12.96 3.79
N VAL A 176 10.86 12.70 4.28
CA VAL A 176 11.10 11.75 5.38
C VAL A 176 10.37 12.20 6.64
N ALA A 177 10.50 13.47 7.02
CA ALA A 177 9.81 14.01 8.19
C ALA A 177 8.29 13.94 8.04
N SER A 178 7.74 14.25 6.85
CA SER A 178 6.30 14.17 6.59
C SER A 178 5.79 12.73 6.66
N LEU A 179 6.56 11.76 6.16
CA LEU A 179 6.26 10.34 6.27
C LEU A 179 6.24 9.89 7.74
N ILE A 180 7.26 10.23 8.51
CA ILE A 180 7.36 9.85 9.92
C ILE A 180 6.21 10.46 10.73
N VAL A 181 5.97 11.77 10.60
CA VAL A 181 4.90 12.46 11.32
C VAL A 181 3.53 11.91 10.92
N GLY A 182 3.29 11.70 9.62
CA GLY A 182 2.06 11.08 9.13
C GLY A 182 1.83 9.69 9.72
N SER A 183 2.89 8.86 9.77
CA SER A 183 2.81 7.52 10.35
C SER A 183 2.54 7.56 11.86
N LEU A 184 3.20 8.43 12.59
CA LEU A 184 2.98 8.59 14.04
C LEU A 184 1.55 9.06 14.32
N VAL A 185 1.05 10.07 13.61
CA VAL A 185 -0.34 10.53 13.76
C VAL A 185 -1.31 9.41 13.43
N GLY A 186 -1.08 8.67 12.34
CA GLY A 186 -1.92 7.58 11.94
C GLY A 186 -1.97 6.44 12.97
N TRP A 187 -0.82 5.98 13.46
CA TRP A 187 -0.76 4.96 14.51
C TRP A 187 -1.39 5.43 15.83
N GLY A 188 -1.36 6.72 16.09
CA GLY A 188 -2.06 7.30 17.25
C GLY A 188 -3.59 7.22 17.16
N LEU A 189 -4.14 7.00 15.98
CA LEU A 189 -5.59 7.05 15.70
C LEU A 189 -6.14 5.74 15.11
N VAL A 190 -5.40 4.64 15.19
CA VAL A 190 -5.86 3.28 14.86
C VAL A 190 -5.80 2.39 16.09
N VAL A 191 -6.66 1.38 16.17
CA VAL A 191 -6.69 0.39 17.24
C VAL A 191 -6.64 -1.01 16.65
N ASN A 192 -5.73 -1.83 17.18
CA ASN A 192 -5.68 -3.26 16.94
C ASN A 192 -6.12 -4.00 18.22
N ALA A 193 -7.43 -4.15 18.39
CA ALA A 193 -8.03 -4.70 19.60
C ALA A 193 -7.55 -6.15 19.90
N ASN A 194 -7.28 -6.93 18.86
CA ASN A 194 -6.99 -8.35 18.97
C ASN A 194 -5.48 -8.70 18.96
N ALA A 195 -4.60 -7.68 18.91
CA ALA A 195 -3.15 -7.87 18.87
C ALA A 195 -2.50 -7.16 20.07
N SER A 196 -2.26 -7.88 21.15
CA SER A 196 -1.73 -7.32 22.41
C SER A 196 -0.40 -6.58 22.25
N TRP A 197 0.47 -7.04 21.34
CA TRP A 197 1.75 -6.39 21.04
C TRP A 197 1.60 -5.05 20.29
N LEU A 198 0.41 -4.72 19.75
CA LEU A 198 0.05 -3.44 19.13
C LEU A 198 -0.74 -2.53 20.09
N SER A 199 -0.84 -2.89 21.35
CA SER A 199 -1.57 -2.11 22.37
C SER A 199 -1.03 -0.69 22.57
N TRP A 200 0.15 -0.37 22.07
CA TRP A 200 0.71 0.99 22.05
C TRP A 200 0.03 1.93 21.05
N GLN A 201 -0.67 1.41 20.03
CA GLN A 201 -1.42 2.22 19.07
C GLN A 201 -2.64 2.88 19.72
N GLY A 202 -3.24 3.89 19.07
CA GLY A 202 -4.43 4.57 19.58
C GLY A 202 -4.16 5.62 20.67
N TYR A 203 -2.90 6.05 20.85
CA TYR A 203 -2.50 7.01 21.88
C TYR A 203 -3.04 8.44 21.67
N LEU A 204 -3.58 8.77 20.49
CA LEU A 204 -4.23 10.04 20.21
C LEU A 204 -5.75 9.99 20.27
N LEU A 205 -6.35 8.85 20.58
CA LEU A 205 -7.80 8.68 20.66
C LEU A 205 -8.44 9.26 21.94
N GLY A 206 -7.63 9.67 22.92
CA GLY A 206 -8.17 10.21 24.18
C GLY A 206 -9.30 11.24 23.99
N PRO A 207 -9.10 12.32 23.20
CA PRO A 207 -10.14 13.32 22.93
C PRO A 207 -11.38 12.80 22.17
N LEU A 208 -11.29 11.63 21.54
CA LEU A 208 -12.32 10.99 20.72
C LEU A 208 -13.05 9.84 21.45
N GLY A 209 -12.96 9.78 22.76
CA GLY A 209 -13.58 8.72 23.56
C GLY A 209 -12.66 7.56 23.90
N GLY A 210 -11.37 7.66 23.61
CA GLY A 210 -10.38 6.63 23.91
C GLY A 210 -10.43 5.44 22.95
N ARG A 211 -9.83 4.33 23.38
CA ARG A 211 -9.73 3.09 22.57
C ARG A 211 -11.00 2.26 22.54
N GLU A 212 -11.95 2.55 23.42
CA GLU A 212 -13.25 1.88 23.52
C GLU A 212 -14.39 2.77 23.00
N GLY A 213 -14.07 3.99 22.59
CA GLY A 213 -15.05 4.93 22.04
C GLY A 213 -15.47 4.58 20.61
N ASP A 214 -16.56 5.21 20.15
CA ASP A 214 -17.15 4.97 18.82
C ASP A 214 -16.16 5.16 17.66
N TRP A 215 -15.15 6.01 17.85
CA TRP A 215 -14.13 6.29 16.82
C TRP A 215 -12.99 5.26 16.80
N ALA A 216 -12.88 4.40 17.79
CA ALA A 216 -11.80 3.41 17.86
C ALA A 216 -11.82 2.42 16.68
N GLY A 217 -13.02 1.95 16.32
CA GLY A 217 -13.22 1.01 15.20
C GLY A 217 -13.19 1.67 13.82
N ALA A 218 -13.25 2.99 13.73
CA ALA A 218 -13.31 3.69 12.44
C ALA A 218 -11.96 3.75 11.70
N ASN A 219 -10.84 3.46 12.39
CA ASN A 219 -9.47 3.46 11.82
C ASN A 219 -9.14 4.73 11.01
N ILE A 220 -9.66 5.89 11.46
CA ILE A 220 -9.48 7.19 10.79
C ILE A 220 -8.00 7.58 10.64
N GLY A 221 -7.12 6.96 11.44
CA GLY A 221 -5.69 7.18 11.40
C GLY A 221 -5.07 6.93 10.04
N ILE A 222 -5.59 5.98 9.24
CA ILE A 222 -5.09 5.70 7.89
C ILE A 222 -5.33 6.92 6.98
N LEU A 223 -6.54 7.47 7.00
CA LEU A 223 -6.87 8.66 6.22
C LEU A 223 -6.06 9.87 6.67
N LEU A 224 -5.96 10.08 7.99
CA LEU A 224 -5.21 11.21 8.54
C LEU A 224 -3.71 11.09 8.28
N ALA A 225 -3.13 9.89 8.29
CA ALA A 225 -1.75 9.66 7.88
C ALA A 225 -1.50 10.16 6.45
N MET A 226 -2.39 9.84 5.51
CA MET A 226 -2.32 10.33 4.13
C MET A 226 -2.42 11.86 4.05
N VAL A 227 -3.39 12.45 4.75
CA VAL A 227 -3.58 13.91 4.76
C VAL A 227 -2.36 14.62 5.36
N VAL A 228 -1.85 14.13 6.50
CA VAL A 228 -0.65 14.69 7.15
C VAL A 228 0.59 14.53 6.27
N GLY A 229 0.78 13.38 5.64
CA GLY A 229 1.84 13.15 4.67
C GLY A 229 1.78 14.13 3.50
N PHE A 230 0.59 14.32 2.93
CA PHE A 230 0.35 15.26 1.83
C PHE A 230 0.64 16.71 2.24
N VAL A 231 0.00 17.19 3.30
CA VAL A 231 0.15 18.58 3.77
C VAL A 231 1.58 18.84 4.24
N GLY A 232 2.17 17.92 5.00
CA GLY A 232 3.53 18.01 5.48
C GLY A 232 4.54 18.15 4.33
N TYR A 233 4.42 17.32 3.31
CA TYR A 233 5.27 17.41 2.13
C TYR A 233 5.04 18.71 1.36
N TRP A 234 3.79 19.11 1.18
CA TRP A 234 3.46 20.36 0.51
C TRP A 234 4.11 21.56 1.18
N LEU A 235 4.04 21.64 2.50
CA LEU A 235 4.61 22.75 3.28
C LEU A 235 6.15 22.75 3.27
N THR A 236 6.76 21.58 3.38
CA THR A 236 8.23 21.45 3.52
C THR A 236 8.96 21.46 2.19
N SER A 237 8.35 20.94 1.12
CA SER A 237 9.05 20.63 -0.14
C SER A 237 8.61 21.49 -1.33
N ALA A 238 7.52 22.28 -1.23
CA ALA A 238 7.02 23.08 -2.35
C ALA A 238 8.06 24.05 -2.95
N ARG A 239 8.85 24.72 -2.09
CA ARG A 239 9.93 25.61 -2.55
C ARG A 239 11.04 24.85 -3.25
N ARG A 240 11.41 23.67 -2.71
CA ARG A 240 12.44 22.80 -3.28
C ARG A 240 12.03 22.30 -4.68
N VAL A 241 10.82 21.82 -4.84
CA VAL A 241 10.27 21.36 -6.13
C VAL A 241 10.31 22.47 -7.17
N ARG A 242 9.83 23.67 -6.82
CA ARG A 242 9.87 24.84 -7.72
C ARG A 242 11.30 25.22 -8.14
N THR A 243 12.27 25.10 -7.25
CA THR A 243 13.68 25.37 -7.56
C THR A 243 14.26 24.34 -8.51
N GLN A 244 13.93 23.04 -8.30
CA GLN A 244 14.34 21.96 -9.18
C GLN A 244 13.80 22.14 -10.61
N GLU A 245 12.55 22.59 -10.74
CA GLU A 245 11.95 22.85 -12.06
C GLU A 245 12.55 24.07 -12.78
N LYS A 246 12.93 25.10 -12.05
CA LYS A 246 13.64 26.27 -12.62
C LYS A 246 15.04 25.90 -13.13
N LEU A 247 15.75 25.04 -12.41
CA LEU A 247 17.06 24.54 -12.86
C LEU A 247 16.91 23.71 -14.14
N ALA A 248 15.88 22.88 -14.26
CA ALA A 248 15.58 22.13 -15.46
C ALA A 248 15.39 23.00 -16.70
N SER A 249 14.73 24.14 -16.57
CA SER A 249 14.50 25.03 -17.70
C SER A 249 15.77 25.75 -18.17
N ARG A 250 16.70 26.04 -17.25
CA ARG A 250 17.98 26.69 -17.61
C ARG A 250 18.92 25.74 -18.34
N THR A 251 19.04 24.49 -17.88
CA THR A 251 19.88 23.48 -18.53
C THR A 251 19.39 23.18 -19.96
N TYR A 252 18.07 23.11 -20.16
CA TYR A 252 17.49 22.93 -21.48
C TYR A 252 17.77 24.12 -22.41
N ALA A 253 17.65 25.36 -21.92
CA ALA A 253 17.93 26.57 -22.70
C ALA A 253 19.41 26.65 -23.12
N GLN A 254 20.33 26.30 -22.22
CA GLN A 254 21.78 26.28 -22.54
C GLN A 254 22.13 25.21 -23.57
N GLY A 255 21.55 24.02 -23.46
CA GLY A 255 21.79 22.94 -24.45
C GLY A 255 21.25 23.26 -25.85
N VAL A 256 20.20 24.05 -25.97
CA VAL A 256 19.69 24.54 -27.30
C VAL A 256 20.65 25.58 -27.86
N GLU A 257 21.16 26.52 -27.05
CA GLU A 257 22.12 27.54 -27.52
C GLU A 257 23.48 26.95 -27.93
N GLU A 258 23.93 25.86 -27.28
CA GLU A 258 25.16 25.15 -27.65
C GLU A 258 24.99 24.27 -28.89
N GLY A 259 23.78 23.76 -29.17
CA GLY A 259 23.48 22.96 -30.34
C GLY A 259 23.25 23.78 -31.64
N GLU A 260 23.05 25.08 -31.52
CA GLU A 260 22.90 26.03 -32.65
C GLU A 260 24.23 26.71 -33.06
N ARG A 261 25.32 26.45 -32.32
CA ARG A 261 26.69 26.91 -32.67
C ARG A 261 27.50 25.77 -33.25
#